data_defb23a2a35b25c8d1dbde2ef537b3c7
#
_entry.id   defb23a2a35b25c8d1dbde2ef537b3c7
#
_cell.length_a   1.000
_cell.length_b   1.000
_cell.length_c   1.000
_cell.angle_alpha   90.00
_cell.angle_beta   90.00
_cell.angle_gamma   90.00
#
_symmetry.space_group_name_H-M   'P 1'
#
loop_
_entity.id
_entity.type
_entity.pdbx_description
1 polymer ?
#
loop_
_entity_poly.entity_id
_entity_poly.type
_entity_poly.pdbx_seq_one_letter_code
_entity_poly.pdbx_strand_id
1 'polypeptide(L)'
;AGFVIGDDGVAVIDTGGSRQVGEKLLKAIRERTDLPIKYVISTHMHPDHVFGNAAFEAEKPAFVGHHKLPRALAARAERYLAINEELLGKEAFEGTHIIPPETLVEDELVLDLGGRKLILTAHKTAHTDNDVTVFDPKTGTLFLGDLLFAKHVPALDGSIRGWLSLLDTLKTRSD
;
A
#
# COMPACT_ATOMS: atom_id res chain seq x y z
N ALA A 1 -1.53 0.12 -7.42
CA ALA A 1 -0.75 -1.08 -7.11
C ALA A 1 0.49 -1.16 -7.98
N GLY A 2 1.57 -1.71 -7.45
CA GLY A 2 2.82 -1.94 -8.14
C GLY A 2 3.68 -3.01 -7.44
N PHE A 3 4.80 -3.39 -8.04
CA PHE A 3 5.76 -4.26 -7.36
C PHE A 3 7.20 -3.97 -7.80
N VAL A 4 8.13 -4.33 -6.93
CA VAL A 4 9.56 -4.17 -7.15
C VAL A 4 10.24 -5.53 -6.95
N ILE A 5 11.03 -5.95 -7.94
CA ILE A 5 11.80 -7.19 -7.91
C ILE A 5 13.24 -6.85 -7.55
N GLY A 6 13.76 -7.46 -6.49
CA GLY A 6 15.18 -7.45 -6.13
C GLY A 6 15.86 -8.76 -6.52
N ASP A 7 17.04 -9.01 -5.95
CA ASP A 7 17.82 -10.23 -6.29
C ASP A 7 17.32 -11.46 -5.52
N ASP A 8 16.66 -11.28 -4.36
CA ASP A 8 16.21 -12.36 -3.49
C ASP A 8 14.75 -12.29 -3.04
N GLY A 9 13.98 -11.38 -3.59
CA GLY A 9 12.56 -11.23 -3.24
C GLY A 9 11.85 -10.09 -3.94
N VAL A 10 10.55 -10.03 -3.69
CA VAL A 10 9.61 -9.05 -4.26
C VAL A 10 8.96 -8.26 -3.13
N ALA A 11 8.83 -6.94 -3.33
CA ALA A 11 7.93 -6.10 -2.56
C ALA A 11 6.73 -5.72 -3.42
N VAL A 12 5.53 -5.85 -2.88
CA VAL A 12 4.27 -5.43 -3.48
C VAL A 12 3.83 -4.14 -2.80
N ILE A 13 3.44 -3.13 -3.57
CA ILE A 13 2.96 -1.83 -3.09
C ILE A 13 1.49 -1.71 -3.49
N ASP A 14 0.61 -1.71 -2.51
CA ASP A 14 -0.84 -1.75 -2.64
C ASP A 14 -1.34 -2.96 -3.46
N THR A 15 -2.50 -3.47 -3.12
CA THR A 15 -2.93 -4.77 -3.63
C THR A 15 -4.31 -4.76 -4.32
N GLY A 16 -5.01 -3.62 -4.26
CA GLY A 16 -6.33 -3.48 -4.88
C GLY A 16 -7.50 -3.70 -3.93
N GLY A 17 -8.71 -3.52 -4.47
CA GLY A 17 -9.96 -3.40 -3.72
C GLY A 17 -10.67 -4.71 -3.39
N SER A 18 -10.09 -5.87 -3.71
CA SER A 18 -10.61 -7.18 -3.30
C SER A 18 -9.52 -8.26 -3.42
N ARG A 19 -9.77 -9.41 -2.77
CA ARG A 19 -8.89 -10.58 -2.91
C ARG A 19 -8.70 -10.97 -4.37
N GLN A 20 -9.75 -10.98 -5.18
CA GLN A 20 -9.64 -11.32 -6.61
C GLN A 20 -8.74 -10.36 -7.39
N VAL A 21 -8.74 -9.07 -7.03
CA VAL A 21 -7.82 -8.09 -7.65
C VAL A 21 -6.39 -8.38 -7.21
N GLY A 22 -6.18 -8.69 -5.95
CA GLY A 22 -4.88 -9.12 -5.43
C GLY A 22 -4.36 -10.39 -6.11
N GLU A 23 -5.22 -11.39 -6.36
CA GLU A 23 -4.86 -12.62 -7.09
C GLU A 23 -4.41 -12.35 -8.54
N LYS A 24 -5.05 -11.38 -9.22
CA LYS A 24 -4.60 -10.95 -10.56
C LYS A 24 -3.22 -10.29 -10.50
N LEU A 25 -2.96 -9.49 -9.47
CA LEU A 25 -1.64 -8.88 -9.25
C LEU A 25 -0.59 -9.96 -8.93
N LEU A 26 -0.90 -10.90 -8.03
CA LEU A 26 0.00 -12.02 -7.71
C LEU A 26 0.33 -12.85 -8.96
N LYS A 27 -0.67 -13.17 -9.79
CA LYS A 27 -0.46 -13.84 -11.08
C LYS A 27 0.48 -13.05 -11.98
N ALA A 28 0.28 -11.74 -12.12
CA ALA A 28 1.14 -10.89 -12.94
C ALA A 28 2.59 -10.84 -12.41
N ILE A 29 2.79 -10.94 -11.11
CA ILE A 29 4.13 -11.08 -10.50
C ILE A 29 4.74 -12.43 -10.87
N ARG A 30 3.98 -13.53 -10.73
CA ARG A 30 4.45 -14.90 -11.01
C ARG A 30 4.76 -15.15 -12.50
N GLU A 31 4.18 -14.36 -13.41
CA GLU A 31 4.57 -14.35 -14.83
C GLU A 31 5.97 -13.74 -15.07
N ARG A 32 6.55 -13.07 -14.08
CA ARG A 32 7.86 -12.38 -14.17
C ARG A 32 8.93 -12.95 -13.30
N THR A 33 8.57 -13.60 -12.19
CA THR A 33 9.53 -14.15 -11.23
C THR A 33 8.91 -15.17 -10.29
N ASP A 34 9.69 -16.18 -9.91
CA ASP A 34 9.36 -17.16 -8.87
C ASP A 34 9.94 -16.76 -7.49
N LEU A 35 10.61 -15.61 -7.39
CA LEU A 35 11.15 -15.13 -6.13
C LEU A 35 10.06 -14.96 -5.07
N PRO A 36 10.38 -15.17 -3.78
CA PRO A 36 9.42 -15.04 -2.70
C PRO A 36 8.89 -13.60 -2.60
N ILE A 37 7.61 -13.47 -2.30
CA ILE A 37 7.03 -12.19 -1.90
C ILE A 37 7.48 -11.91 -0.46
N LYS A 38 8.46 -11.03 -0.27
CA LYS A 38 8.99 -10.69 1.05
C LYS A 38 8.12 -9.69 1.79
N TYR A 39 7.60 -8.71 1.06
CA TYR A 39 6.86 -7.59 1.65
C TYR A 39 5.59 -7.28 0.86
N VAL A 40 4.52 -7.01 1.58
CA VAL A 40 3.31 -6.37 1.07
C VAL A 40 3.12 -5.06 1.82
N ILE A 41 3.27 -3.95 1.12
CA ILE A 41 3.30 -2.60 1.67
C ILE A 41 1.97 -1.94 1.34
N SER A 42 1.24 -1.51 2.38
CA SER A 42 0.03 -0.71 2.23
C SER A 42 0.37 0.76 2.41
N THR A 43 0.14 1.58 1.38
CA THR A 43 0.45 3.01 1.43
C THR A 43 -0.46 3.76 2.39
N HIS A 44 -1.72 3.33 2.54
CA HIS A 44 -2.70 3.88 3.49
C HIS A 44 -3.92 2.96 3.62
N MET A 45 -4.93 3.36 4.41
CA MET A 45 -6.04 2.52 4.85
C MET A 45 -7.17 2.31 3.85
N HIS A 46 -7.22 3.00 2.71
CA HIS A 46 -8.38 2.91 1.82
C HIS A 46 -8.52 1.51 1.19
N PRO A 47 -9.77 1.04 1.00
CA PRO A 47 -10.06 -0.33 0.57
C PRO A 47 -9.34 -0.77 -0.70
N ASP A 48 -9.26 0.10 -1.70
CA ASP A 48 -8.63 -0.15 -2.99
C ASP A 48 -7.09 -0.28 -2.93
N HIS A 49 -6.50 -0.09 -1.75
CA HIS A 49 -5.07 -0.28 -1.48
C HIS A 49 -4.79 -1.53 -0.64
N VAL A 50 -5.73 -1.96 0.23
CA VAL A 50 -5.46 -2.97 1.27
C VAL A 50 -6.24 -4.28 1.11
N PHE A 51 -7.39 -4.29 0.42
CA PHE A 51 -8.26 -5.47 0.41
C PHE A 51 -7.71 -6.65 -0.39
N GLY A 52 -6.83 -6.37 -1.35
CA GLY A 52 -6.10 -7.42 -2.06
C GLY A 52 -5.02 -8.12 -1.23
N ASN A 53 -4.70 -7.62 -0.02
CA ASN A 53 -3.73 -8.26 0.89
C ASN A 53 -4.08 -9.73 1.15
N ALA A 54 -5.37 -10.07 1.22
CA ALA A 54 -5.86 -11.43 1.42
C ALA A 54 -5.35 -12.44 0.39
N ALA A 55 -5.03 -12.01 -0.83
CA ALA A 55 -4.46 -12.86 -1.87
C ALA A 55 -3.01 -13.29 -1.60
N PHE A 56 -2.32 -12.55 -0.74
CA PHE A 56 -0.89 -12.76 -0.47
C PHE A 56 -0.62 -13.52 0.84
N GLU A 57 -1.63 -13.85 1.63
CA GLU A 57 -1.43 -14.55 2.92
C GLU A 57 -0.69 -15.88 2.77
N ALA A 58 -1.00 -16.65 1.73
CA ALA A 58 -0.36 -17.94 1.49
C ALA A 58 1.15 -17.82 1.18
N GLU A 59 1.59 -16.67 0.70
CA GLU A 59 3.00 -16.34 0.44
C GLU A 59 3.77 -16.00 1.74
N LYS A 60 3.05 -15.74 2.85
CA LYS A 60 3.60 -15.39 4.16
C LYS A 60 4.56 -14.20 4.13
N PRO A 61 4.24 -13.10 3.45
CA PRO A 61 5.07 -11.91 3.44
C PRO A 61 5.02 -11.20 4.79
N ALA A 62 5.96 -10.29 5.04
CA ALA A 62 5.75 -9.28 6.06
C ALA A 62 4.80 -8.21 5.51
N PHE A 63 3.65 -8.01 6.18
CA PHE A 63 2.75 -6.90 5.89
C PHE A 63 3.26 -5.63 6.55
N VAL A 64 3.46 -4.59 5.75
CA VAL A 64 4.13 -3.33 6.16
C VAL A 64 3.19 -2.16 5.97
N GLY A 65 3.20 -1.20 6.89
CA GLY A 65 2.41 0.03 6.77
C GLY A 65 2.73 1.04 7.86
N HIS A 66 2.12 2.20 7.76
CA HIS A 66 2.24 3.27 8.75
C HIS A 66 1.85 2.76 10.16
N HIS A 67 2.54 3.22 11.22
CA HIS A 67 2.25 2.81 12.61
C HIS A 67 0.80 3.05 13.08
N LYS A 68 0.09 4.00 12.46
CA LYS A 68 -1.34 4.24 12.73
C LYS A 68 -2.29 3.35 11.92
N LEU A 69 -1.79 2.65 10.88
CA LEU A 69 -2.63 1.89 9.97
C LEU A 69 -3.44 0.78 10.64
N PRO A 70 -2.91 -0.01 11.60
CA PRO A 70 -3.71 -1.04 12.29
C PRO A 70 -4.94 -0.46 12.99
N ARG A 71 -4.79 0.67 13.69
CA ARG A 71 -5.88 1.36 14.35
C ARG A 71 -6.89 1.92 13.35
N ALA A 72 -6.42 2.51 12.25
CA ALA A 72 -7.27 3.09 11.23
C ALA A 72 -8.14 2.02 10.54
N LEU A 73 -7.55 0.86 10.22
CA LEU A 73 -8.27 -0.28 9.67
C LEU A 73 -9.29 -0.85 10.65
N ALA A 74 -8.90 -1.08 11.91
CA ALA A 74 -9.81 -1.62 12.93
C ALA A 74 -11.03 -0.71 13.15
N ALA A 75 -10.85 0.61 13.14
CA ALA A 75 -11.94 1.58 13.33
C ALA A 75 -12.96 1.58 12.16
N ARG A 76 -12.59 1.11 10.98
CA ARG A 76 -13.39 1.17 9.75
C ARG A 76 -13.78 -0.20 9.18
N ALA A 77 -13.25 -1.29 9.75
CA ALA A 77 -13.34 -2.64 9.21
C ALA A 77 -14.74 -3.03 8.79
N GLU A 78 -15.70 -2.99 9.72
CA GLU A 78 -17.07 -3.41 9.49
C GLU A 78 -17.73 -2.61 8.34
N ARG A 79 -17.61 -1.28 8.38
CA ARG A 79 -18.18 -0.40 7.38
C ARG A 79 -17.53 -0.58 6.01
N TYR A 80 -16.20 -0.69 5.96
CA TYR A 80 -15.46 -0.86 4.71
C TYR A 80 -15.81 -2.18 4.03
N LEU A 81 -15.85 -3.28 4.79
CA LEU A 81 -16.21 -4.59 4.27
C LEU A 81 -17.64 -4.58 3.72
N ALA A 82 -18.62 -4.08 4.51
CA ALA A 82 -20.02 -4.05 4.09
C ALA A 82 -20.26 -3.22 2.83
N ILE A 83 -19.72 -1.99 2.77
CA ILE A 83 -19.89 -1.10 1.61
C ILE A 83 -19.23 -1.68 0.37
N ASN A 84 -18.03 -2.23 0.47
CA ASN A 84 -17.32 -2.74 -0.69
C ASN A 84 -17.91 -4.06 -1.19
N GLU A 85 -18.42 -4.93 -0.31
CA GLU A 85 -19.19 -6.11 -0.72
C GLU A 85 -20.47 -5.72 -1.48
N GLU A 86 -21.18 -4.69 -1.02
CA GLU A 86 -22.36 -4.17 -1.71
C GLU A 86 -22.02 -3.59 -3.08
N LEU A 87 -20.93 -2.81 -3.18
CA LEU A 87 -20.50 -2.16 -4.43
C LEU A 87 -19.97 -3.14 -5.48
N LEU A 88 -19.18 -4.12 -5.07
CA LEU A 88 -18.51 -5.05 -5.98
C LEU A 88 -19.36 -6.32 -6.23
N GLY A 89 -20.30 -6.62 -5.35
CA GLY A 89 -21.06 -7.86 -5.33
C GLY A 89 -20.32 -8.99 -4.60
N LYS A 90 -21.09 -9.92 -4.02
CA LYS A 90 -20.56 -11.02 -3.18
C LYS A 90 -19.52 -11.88 -3.88
N GLU A 91 -19.73 -12.20 -5.16
CA GLU A 91 -18.81 -13.03 -5.94
C GLU A 91 -17.44 -12.36 -6.11
N ALA A 92 -17.41 -11.08 -6.49
CA ALA A 92 -16.16 -10.33 -6.69
C ALA A 92 -15.45 -10.00 -5.36
N PHE A 93 -16.16 -10.08 -4.24
CA PHE A 93 -15.65 -9.77 -2.90
C PHE A 93 -15.35 -11.02 -2.06
N GLU A 94 -15.61 -12.22 -2.60
CA GLU A 94 -15.41 -13.49 -1.91
C GLU A 94 -13.98 -13.65 -1.35
N GLY A 95 -13.90 -14.03 -0.06
CA GLY A 95 -12.64 -14.23 0.65
C GLY A 95 -11.85 -12.95 0.95
N THR A 96 -12.41 -11.77 0.65
CA THR A 96 -11.78 -10.50 1.00
C THR A 96 -11.94 -10.21 2.49
N HIS A 97 -10.83 -9.91 3.15
CA HIS A 97 -10.79 -9.52 4.56
C HIS A 97 -9.61 -8.60 4.83
N ILE A 98 -9.62 -7.95 6.00
CA ILE A 98 -8.58 -7.00 6.39
C ILE A 98 -7.42 -7.73 7.04
N ILE A 99 -6.21 -7.47 6.55
CA ILE A 99 -4.95 -7.91 7.13
C ILE A 99 -4.20 -6.66 7.58
N PRO A 100 -4.10 -6.40 8.90
CA PRO A 100 -3.32 -5.28 9.39
C PRO A 100 -1.83 -5.54 9.24
N PRO A 101 -0.99 -4.50 9.03
CA PRO A 101 0.44 -4.67 9.01
C PRO A 101 0.99 -5.03 10.40
N GLU A 102 2.01 -5.90 10.42
CA GLU A 102 2.77 -6.26 11.63
C GLU A 102 4.08 -5.47 11.70
N THR A 103 4.64 -5.10 10.54
CA THR A 103 5.83 -4.25 10.43
C THR A 103 5.41 -2.80 10.26
N LEU A 104 5.74 -1.97 11.25
CA LEU A 104 5.25 -0.61 11.34
C LEU A 104 6.32 0.41 10.95
N VAL A 105 5.95 1.37 10.10
CA VAL A 105 6.78 2.51 9.74
C VAL A 105 6.44 3.66 10.68
N GLU A 106 7.36 3.98 11.59
CA GLU A 106 7.22 5.11 12.53
C GLU A 106 7.52 6.45 11.85
N ASP A 107 8.73 6.60 11.32
CA ASP A 107 9.22 7.73 10.53
C ASP A 107 9.77 7.25 9.19
N GLU A 108 10.84 6.45 9.22
CA GLU A 108 11.47 5.84 8.06
C GLU A 108 11.80 4.37 8.32
N LEU A 109 11.66 3.53 7.29
CA LEU A 109 12.02 2.12 7.31
C LEU A 109 12.68 1.74 5.99
N VAL A 110 13.81 1.05 6.06
CA VAL A 110 14.50 0.51 4.88
C VAL A 110 14.22 -0.99 4.78
N LEU A 111 13.67 -1.42 3.65
CA LEU A 111 13.47 -2.83 3.32
C LEU A 111 14.51 -3.28 2.30
N ASP A 112 15.03 -4.51 2.45
CA ASP A 112 16.04 -5.08 1.55
C ASP A 112 15.46 -6.26 0.77
N LEU A 113 15.63 -6.21 -0.56
CA LEU A 113 15.20 -7.24 -1.51
C LEU A 113 16.40 -8.01 -2.12
N GLY A 114 17.55 -8.01 -1.44
CA GLY A 114 18.80 -8.53 -2.00
C GLY A 114 19.42 -7.55 -2.98
N GLY A 115 20.33 -6.70 -2.50
CA GLY A 115 21.00 -5.70 -3.33
C GLY A 115 20.12 -4.55 -3.85
N ARG A 116 18.81 -4.56 -3.53
CA ARG A 116 17.86 -3.49 -3.86
C ARG A 116 17.09 -3.06 -2.61
N LYS A 117 17.30 -1.83 -2.20
CA LYS A 117 16.64 -1.27 -1.03
C LYS A 117 15.44 -0.44 -1.42
N LEU A 118 14.41 -0.48 -0.59
CA LEU A 118 13.26 0.43 -0.66
C LEU A 118 13.24 1.26 0.61
N ILE A 119 13.04 2.56 0.47
CA ILE A 119 12.96 3.50 1.59
C ILE A 119 11.49 3.90 1.75
N LEU A 120 10.91 3.52 2.88
CA LEU A 120 9.54 3.85 3.24
C LEU A 120 9.57 5.04 4.19
N THR A 121 8.74 6.06 3.91
CA THR A 121 8.60 7.23 4.77
C THR A 121 7.15 7.39 5.22
N ALA A 122 6.94 7.40 6.53
CA ALA A 122 5.64 7.72 7.12
C ALA A 122 5.43 9.23 7.15
N HIS A 123 4.25 9.68 6.76
CA HIS A 123 3.94 11.10 6.68
C HIS A 123 3.00 11.55 7.79
N LYS A 124 3.08 12.84 8.14
CA LYS A 124 2.04 13.50 8.94
C LYS A 124 0.75 13.51 8.14
N THR A 125 -0.39 13.65 8.85
CA THR A 125 -1.72 13.65 8.25
C THR A 125 -1.80 14.51 6.99
N ALA A 126 -2.07 13.85 5.86
CA ALA A 126 -2.19 14.45 4.53
C ALA A 126 -3.47 13.96 3.83
N HIS A 127 -3.40 12.99 2.90
CA HIS A 127 -4.58 12.36 2.30
C HIS A 127 -5.38 11.57 3.37
N THR A 128 -4.66 10.82 4.21
CA THR A 128 -5.17 10.19 5.43
C THR A 128 -4.30 10.58 6.63
N ASP A 129 -4.50 9.96 7.80
CA ASP A 129 -3.60 10.09 8.96
C ASP A 129 -2.52 8.99 9.01
N ASN A 130 -2.41 8.18 7.96
CA ASN A 130 -1.55 7.00 7.91
C ASN A 130 -0.89 6.77 6.53
N ASP A 131 -0.50 7.85 5.86
CA ASP A 131 0.10 7.81 4.53
C ASP A 131 1.59 7.41 4.60
N VAL A 132 2.02 6.51 3.71
CA VAL A 132 3.41 6.08 3.51
C VAL A 132 3.78 6.23 2.04
N THR A 133 4.96 6.79 1.76
CA THR A 133 5.58 6.72 0.43
C THR A 133 6.67 5.67 0.40
N VAL A 134 6.91 5.11 -0.79
CA VAL A 134 7.97 4.11 -1.02
C VAL A 134 8.89 4.63 -2.11
N PHE A 135 10.15 4.84 -1.80
CA PHE A 135 11.17 5.26 -2.74
C PHE A 135 12.10 4.10 -3.11
N ASP A 136 12.31 3.90 -4.39
CA ASP A 136 13.30 2.98 -4.95
C ASP A 136 14.49 3.76 -5.49
N PRO A 137 15.60 3.88 -4.76
CA PRO A 137 16.78 4.63 -5.19
C PRO A 137 17.44 4.06 -6.45
N LYS A 138 17.27 2.76 -6.73
CA LYS A 138 17.87 2.11 -7.92
C LYS A 138 17.32 2.67 -9.21
N THR A 139 16.05 3.05 -9.23
CA THR A 139 15.35 3.56 -10.42
C THR A 139 14.92 5.02 -10.31
N GLY A 140 15.07 5.64 -9.13
CA GLY A 140 14.52 6.97 -8.85
C GLY A 140 12.99 6.97 -8.81
N THR A 141 12.34 5.82 -8.60
CA THR A 141 10.88 5.72 -8.60
C THR A 141 10.33 6.00 -7.21
N LEU A 142 9.37 6.92 -7.11
CA LEU A 142 8.63 7.21 -5.89
C LEU A 142 7.17 6.79 -6.03
N PHE A 143 6.74 5.81 -5.22
CA PHE A 143 5.35 5.41 -5.09
C PHE A 143 4.67 6.31 -4.06
N LEU A 144 3.69 7.07 -4.50
CA LEU A 144 3.06 8.13 -3.70
C LEU A 144 1.73 7.69 -3.05
N GLY A 145 1.22 6.48 -3.40
CA GLY A 145 -0.16 6.14 -3.03
C GLY A 145 -1.12 7.21 -3.55
N ASP A 146 -2.01 7.66 -2.68
CA ASP A 146 -3.02 8.68 -3.01
C ASP A 146 -2.61 10.12 -2.60
N LEU A 147 -1.30 10.36 -2.49
CA LEU A 147 -0.79 11.71 -2.27
C LEU A 147 -0.75 12.56 -3.56
N LEU A 148 -0.90 11.94 -4.75
CA LEU A 148 -0.93 12.65 -6.03
C LEU A 148 -2.03 12.11 -6.94
N PHE A 149 -2.94 12.98 -7.35
CA PHE A 149 -4.00 12.71 -8.31
C PHE A 149 -3.81 13.52 -9.58
N ALA A 150 -3.89 12.86 -10.74
CA ALA A 150 -3.71 13.50 -12.03
C ALA A 150 -5.03 13.83 -12.76
N LYS A 151 -6.10 13.05 -12.52
CA LYS A 151 -7.35 13.14 -13.29
C LYS A 151 -8.64 13.20 -12.46
N HIS A 152 -8.58 12.80 -11.20
CA HIS A 152 -9.73 12.68 -10.31
C HIS A 152 -9.61 13.64 -9.13
N VAL A 153 -10.74 14.07 -8.61
CA VAL A 153 -10.79 14.76 -7.32
C VAL A 153 -10.64 13.70 -6.23
N PRO A 154 -9.64 13.80 -5.36
CA PRO A 154 -9.43 12.81 -4.31
C PRO A 154 -10.48 12.88 -3.21
N ALA A 155 -10.70 11.76 -2.52
CA ALA A 155 -11.33 11.78 -1.21
C ALA A 155 -10.42 12.51 -0.20
N LEU A 156 -11.03 13.23 0.73
CA LEU A 156 -10.33 13.96 1.80
C LEU A 156 -10.64 13.29 3.14
N ASP A 157 -9.79 12.40 3.58
CA ASP A 157 -9.94 11.69 4.87
C ASP A 157 -8.83 12.05 5.87
N GLY A 158 -8.14 13.15 5.62
CA GLY A 158 -7.03 13.63 6.41
C GLY A 158 -7.05 15.14 6.63
N SER A 159 -6.03 15.86 6.16
CA SER A 159 -5.84 17.28 6.33
C SER A 159 -5.42 17.96 5.03
N ILE A 160 -6.25 18.85 4.48
CA ILE A 160 -5.91 19.63 3.28
C ILE A 160 -4.64 20.44 3.51
N ARG A 161 -4.48 21.08 4.65
CA ARG A 161 -3.28 21.89 4.96
C ARG A 161 -2.03 21.02 5.07
N GLY A 162 -2.16 19.88 5.73
CA GLY A 162 -1.05 18.92 5.83
C GLY A 162 -0.65 18.36 4.46
N TRP A 163 -1.65 18.05 3.63
CA TRP A 163 -1.42 17.53 2.29
C TRP A 163 -0.73 18.55 1.37
N LEU A 164 -1.20 19.80 1.35
CA LEU A 164 -0.55 20.88 0.59
C LEU A 164 0.91 21.09 1.03
N SER A 165 1.17 21.10 2.35
CA SER A 165 2.53 21.21 2.89
C SER A 165 3.42 20.03 2.45
N LEU A 166 2.87 18.81 2.44
CA LEU A 166 3.61 17.63 1.98
C LEU A 166 3.91 17.73 0.47
N LEU A 167 2.94 18.12 -0.34
CA LEU A 167 3.13 18.30 -1.79
C LEU A 167 4.20 19.34 -2.10
N ASP A 168 4.28 20.43 -1.35
CA ASP A 168 5.33 21.43 -1.51
C ASP A 168 6.71 20.84 -1.17
N THR A 169 6.80 19.98 -0.16
CA THR A 169 8.04 19.26 0.16
C THR A 169 8.43 18.28 -0.96
N LEU A 170 7.46 17.51 -1.48
CA LEU A 170 7.71 16.54 -2.54
C LEU A 170 8.16 17.20 -3.86
N LYS A 171 7.65 18.40 -4.19
CA LYS A 171 8.07 19.17 -5.37
C LYS A 171 9.54 19.62 -5.33
N THR A 172 10.08 19.83 -4.13
CA THR A 172 11.48 20.28 -3.96
C THR A 172 12.46 19.13 -3.88
N ARG A 173 11.98 17.89 -3.91
CA ARG A 173 12.82 16.71 -3.94
C ARG A 173 13.60 16.65 -5.24
N SER A 174 14.93 16.52 -5.16
CA SER A 174 15.87 16.56 -6.30
C SER A 174 16.58 15.24 -6.55
N ASP A 175 16.19 14.20 -5.88
CA ASP A 175 16.78 12.85 -5.92
C ASP A 175 15.93 11.85 -6.71
#